data_c6010ba8dc772a6296a717d770153ccd
#
_entry.id   c6010ba8dc772a6296a717d770153ccd
#
_cell.length_a   1.000
_cell.length_b   1.000
_cell.length_c   1.000
_cell.angle_alpha   90.00
_cell.angle_beta   90.00
_cell.angle_gamma   90.00
#
_symmetry.space_group_name_H-M   'P 1'
#
loop_
_entity.id
_entity.type
_entity.pdbx_description
1 polymer ?
#
loop_
_entity_poly.entity_id
_entity_poly.type
_entity_poly.pdbx_seq_one_letter_code
_entity_poly.pdbx_strand_id
1 'polypeptide(L)'
;MTQPSKAVFLSYASQDAEAARHICDALRSAGVEVWFDQSELRGGDVWDRQIRKHIHDCALFIPIISTTTQARLEGYFRREWKLAVDRTHDMADGKPFLVPVVIDDTNDQEAEVPESFRAVQWTRLPEGATPPAFVLCPPQVLRPHLGIRRAPLGARNLRYC
;
A
#
# COMPACT_ATOMS: atom_id res chain seq x y z
N MET A 1 -5.50 -26.38 -3.94
CA MET A 1 -5.65 -24.97 -4.34
C MET A 1 -5.28 -24.09 -3.15
N THR A 2 -4.20 -23.37 -3.27
CA THR A 2 -3.86 -22.31 -2.31
C THR A 2 -4.82 -21.14 -2.50
N GLN A 3 -5.53 -20.77 -1.44
CA GLN A 3 -6.33 -19.55 -1.48
C GLN A 3 -5.41 -18.35 -1.73
N PRO A 4 -5.83 -17.35 -2.52
CA PRO A 4 -5.05 -16.14 -2.69
C PRO A 4 -4.81 -15.48 -1.34
N SER A 5 -3.60 -15.02 -1.11
CA SER A 5 -3.25 -14.28 0.11
C SER A 5 -4.16 -13.06 0.26
N LYS A 6 -4.61 -12.81 1.48
CA LYS A 6 -5.33 -11.58 1.83
C LYS A 6 -4.38 -10.51 2.37
N ALA A 7 -3.10 -10.78 2.40
CA ALA A 7 -2.11 -9.87 2.93
C ALA A 7 -1.95 -8.63 2.07
N VAL A 8 -1.70 -7.52 2.73
CA VAL A 8 -1.33 -6.25 2.12
C VAL A 8 0.19 -6.14 2.14
N PHE A 9 0.79 -5.80 1.01
CA PHE A 9 2.23 -5.56 0.93
C PHE A 9 2.51 -4.06 1.09
N LEU A 10 3.33 -3.70 2.08
CA LEU A 10 3.73 -2.34 2.37
C LEU A 10 5.16 -2.10 1.89
N SER A 11 5.33 -1.27 0.86
CA SER A 11 6.63 -0.94 0.27
C SER A 11 7.08 0.46 0.68
N TYR A 12 8.30 0.60 1.18
CA TYR A 12 8.81 1.87 1.71
C TYR A 12 10.34 1.97 1.57
N ALA A 13 10.85 3.20 1.57
CA ALA A 13 12.28 3.45 1.72
C ALA A 13 12.68 3.35 3.20
N SER A 14 13.89 2.90 3.49
CA SER A 14 14.37 2.69 4.87
C SER A 14 14.23 3.93 5.77
N GLN A 15 14.40 5.12 5.21
CA GLN A 15 14.26 6.37 5.95
C GLN A 15 12.81 6.62 6.41
N ASP A 16 11.84 6.00 5.75
CA ASP A 16 10.41 6.15 6.05
C ASP A 16 9.88 5.00 6.92
N ALA A 17 10.75 4.19 7.49
CA ALA A 17 10.39 2.99 8.26
C ALA A 17 9.45 3.30 9.45
N GLU A 18 9.62 4.42 10.11
CA GLU A 18 8.76 4.81 11.25
C GLU A 18 7.33 5.10 10.80
N ALA A 19 7.16 5.89 9.75
CA ALA A 19 5.86 6.18 9.16
C ALA A 19 5.20 4.90 8.63
N ALA A 20 5.96 4.04 7.97
CA ALA A 20 5.49 2.75 7.49
C ALA A 20 5.02 1.85 8.65
N ARG A 21 5.74 1.85 9.77
CA ARG A 21 5.37 1.10 10.98
C ARG A 21 4.03 1.56 11.54
N HIS A 22 3.80 2.87 11.62
CA HIS A 22 2.53 3.43 12.09
C HIS A 22 1.36 2.94 11.23
N ILE A 23 1.52 2.96 9.92
CA ILE A 23 0.51 2.46 8.98
C ILE A 23 0.30 0.95 9.16
N CYS A 24 1.38 0.20 9.26
CA CYS A 24 1.36 -1.25 9.49
C CYS A 24 0.60 -1.61 10.77
N ASP A 25 0.92 -0.94 11.87
CA ASP A 25 0.28 -1.18 13.17
C ASP A 25 -1.21 -0.85 13.13
N ALA A 26 -1.60 0.23 12.48
CA ALA A 26 -3.00 0.60 12.31
C ALA A 26 -3.78 -0.45 11.50
N LEU A 27 -3.21 -0.93 10.41
CA LEU A 27 -3.82 -1.97 9.57
C LEU A 27 -3.93 -3.29 10.34
N ARG A 28 -2.90 -3.69 11.04
CA ARG A 28 -2.90 -4.92 11.85
C ARG A 28 -3.91 -4.83 13.00
N SER A 29 -4.03 -3.69 13.64
CA SER A 29 -5.03 -3.45 14.69
C SER A 29 -6.46 -3.55 14.15
N ALA A 30 -6.66 -3.27 12.88
CA ALA A 30 -7.93 -3.42 12.19
C ALA A 30 -8.17 -4.84 11.64
N GLY A 31 -7.28 -5.80 11.92
CA GLY A 31 -7.41 -7.19 11.48
C GLY A 31 -6.86 -7.47 10.09
N VAL A 32 -6.12 -6.56 9.50
CA VAL A 32 -5.49 -6.75 8.19
C VAL A 32 -4.13 -7.41 8.35
N GLU A 33 -3.90 -8.47 7.61
CA GLU A 33 -2.57 -9.08 7.51
C GLU A 33 -1.68 -8.17 6.64
N VAL A 34 -0.54 -7.74 7.18
CA VAL A 34 0.39 -6.86 6.49
C VAL A 34 1.75 -7.53 6.41
N TRP A 35 2.25 -7.67 5.20
CA TRP A 35 3.64 -8.03 4.99
C TRP A 35 4.47 -6.75 5.04
N PHE A 36 5.22 -6.61 6.11
CA PHE A 36 6.06 -5.47 6.42
C PHE A 36 7.44 -5.96 6.79
N ASP A 37 8.42 -5.60 6.00
CA ASP A 37 9.77 -6.03 6.22
C ASP A 37 10.71 -4.87 6.50
N GLN A 38 11.38 -4.94 7.64
CA GLN A 38 12.36 -3.95 8.08
C GLN A 38 13.78 -4.22 7.53
N SER A 39 13.96 -5.27 6.75
CA SER A 39 15.30 -5.74 6.44
C SER A 39 15.82 -5.33 5.06
N GLU A 40 15.93 -4.03 4.79
CA GLU A 40 16.79 -3.56 3.69
C GLU A 40 18.25 -4.06 3.81
N LEU A 41 18.59 -4.64 4.97
CA LEU A 41 19.94 -5.12 5.29
C LEU A 41 20.17 -6.60 4.98
N ARG A 42 19.15 -7.32 4.57
CA ARG A 42 19.27 -8.74 4.23
C ARG A 42 19.20 -8.94 2.73
N GLY A 43 20.30 -8.65 2.04
CA GLY A 43 20.41 -8.98 0.63
C GLY A 43 20.64 -10.47 0.43
N GLY A 44 20.26 -10.97 -0.75
CA GLY A 44 20.52 -12.33 -1.20
C GLY A 44 19.39 -12.90 -2.03
N ASP A 45 19.71 -13.91 -2.83
CA ASP A 45 18.78 -14.53 -3.78
C ASP A 45 17.53 -15.13 -3.12
N VAL A 46 17.66 -15.65 -1.91
CA VAL A 46 16.53 -16.21 -1.15
C VAL A 46 15.55 -15.12 -0.77
N TRP A 47 16.08 -13.99 -0.34
CA TRP A 47 15.29 -12.82 0.05
C TRP A 47 14.53 -12.23 -1.13
N ASP A 48 15.22 -12.05 -2.24
CA ASP A 48 14.64 -11.56 -3.49
C ASP A 48 13.47 -12.44 -3.94
N ARG A 49 13.61 -13.76 -3.84
CA ARG A 49 12.54 -14.70 -4.18
C ARG A 49 11.32 -14.58 -3.28
N GLN A 50 11.54 -14.37 -1.98
CA GLN A 50 10.45 -14.17 -1.03
C GLN A 50 9.68 -12.89 -1.32
N ILE A 51 10.36 -11.78 -1.58
CA ILE A 51 9.73 -10.52 -1.94
C ILE A 51 8.92 -10.64 -3.21
N ARG A 52 9.47 -11.24 -4.25
CA ARG A 52 8.77 -11.50 -5.52
C ARG A 52 7.51 -12.31 -5.29
N LYS A 53 7.59 -13.33 -4.46
CA LYS A 53 6.46 -14.18 -4.11
C LYS A 53 5.38 -13.38 -3.36
N HIS A 54 5.76 -12.59 -2.35
CA HIS A 54 4.82 -11.79 -1.58
C HIS A 54 4.12 -10.72 -2.44
N ILE A 55 4.83 -10.08 -3.35
CA ILE A 55 4.24 -9.11 -4.28
C ILE A 55 3.29 -9.83 -5.25
N HIS A 56 3.67 -11.01 -5.72
CA HIS A 56 2.82 -11.80 -6.61
C HIS A 56 1.54 -12.28 -5.94
N ASP A 57 1.59 -12.61 -4.65
CA ASP A 57 0.48 -13.23 -3.94
C ASP A 57 -0.37 -12.24 -3.12
N CYS A 58 0.12 -11.03 -2.86
CA CYS A 58 -0.59 -10.06 -2.01
C CYS A 58 -1.93 -9.61 -2.63
N ALA A 59 -2.87 -9.27 -1.77
CA ALA A 59 -4.17 -8.76 -2.19
C ALA A 59 -4.13 -7.30 -2.63
N LEU A 60 -3.35 -6.49 -1.93
CA LEU A 60 -3.13 -5.06 -2.22
C LEU A 60 -1.66 -4.72 -2.05
N PHE A 61 -1.20 -3.75 -2.81
CA PHE A 61 0.15 -3.19 -2.73
C PHE A 61 0.07 -1.71 -2.35
N ILE A 62 0.71 -1.35 -1.23
CA ILE A 62 0.74 0.02 -0.73
C ILE A 62 2.17 0.56 -0.86
N PRO A 63 2.47 1.32 -1.92
CA PRO A 63 3.73 2.04 -2.02
C PRO A 63 3.65 3.31 -1.16
N ILE A 64 4.63 3.51 -0.29
CA ILE A 64 4.78 4.75 0.47
C ILE A 64 5.62 5.72 -0.34
N ILE A 65 5.04 6.87 -0.62
CA ILE A 65 5.64 7.95 -1.42
C ILE A 65 5.99 9.10 -0.48
N SER A 66 7.21 9.61 -0.60
CA SER A 66 7.74 10.67 0.23
C SER A 66 8.80 11.49 -0.51
N THR A 67 9.22 12.60 0.06
CA THR A 67 10.40 13.34 -0.42
C THR A 67 11.64 12.45 -0.46
N THR A 68 11.77 11.51 0.46
CA THR A 68 12.87 10.54 0.45
C THR A 68 12.83 9.65 -0.78
N THR A 69 11.68 9.09 -1.11
CA THR A 69 11.55 8.24 -2.32
C THR A 69 11.77 9.04 -3.59
N GLN A 70 11.43 10.34 -3.59
CA GLN A 70 11.66 11.21 -4.72
C GLN A 70 13.16 11.53 -4.90
N ALA A 71 13.88 11.75 -3.79
CA ALA A 71 15.31 12.01 -3.80
C ALA A 71 16.14 10.78 -4.17
N ARG A 72 15.66 9.58 -3.88
CA ARG A 72 16.34 8.32 -4.18
C ARG A 72 15.86 7.74 -5.51
N LEU A 73 16.62 8.00 -6.54
CA LEU A 73 16.33 7.46 -7.88
C LEU A 73 16.62 5.96 -7.99
N GLU A 74 17.38 5.41 -7.03
CA GLU A 74 17.69 3.99 -6.90
C GLU A 74 17.38 3.50 -5.50
N GLY A 75 16.93 2.26 -5.40
CA GLY A 75 16.64 1.63 -4.12
C GLY A 75 15.80 0.38 -4.29
N TYR A 76 15.76 -0.44 -3.24
CA TYR A 76 15.03 -1.69 -3.25
C TYR A 76 13.52 -1.47 -3.46
N PHE A 77 12.96 -0.43 -2.87
CA PHE A 77 11.57 -0.05 -3.05
C PHE A 77 11.21 0.22 -4.52
N ARG A 78 12.15 0.75 -5.32
CA ARG A 78 11.95 0.95 -6.77
C ARG A 78 11.76 -0.38 -7.50
N ARG A 79 12.50 -1.40 -7.10
CA ARG A 79 12.35 -2.77 -7.64
C ARG A 79 11.00 -3.34 -7.26
N GLU A 80 10.58 -3.19 -6.02
CA GLU A 80 9.25 -3.62 -5.56
C GLU A 80 8.13 -2.93 -6.35
N TRP A 81 8.26 -1.63 -6.58
CA TRP A 81 7.29 -0.87 -7.38
C TRP A 81 7.17 -1.40 -8.81
N LYS A 82 8.28 -1.72 -9.45
CA LYS A 82 8.29 -2.33 -10.79
C LYS A 82 7.60 -3.69 -10.81
N LEU A 83 7.89 -4.53 -9.83
CA LEU A 83 7.25 -5.85 -9.70
C LEU A 83 5.73 -5.72 -9.51
N ALA A 84 5.28 -4.76 -8.71
CA ALA A 84 3.86 -4.49 -8.53
C ALA A 84 3.19 -4.01 -9.83
N VAL A 85 3.83 -3.11 -10.57
CA VAL A 85 3.34 -2.65 -11.87
C VAL A 85 3.27 -3.80 -12.86
N ASP A 86 4.30 -4.62 -12.94
CA ASP A 86 4.32 -5.79 -13.83
C ASP A 86 3.13 -6.72 -13.55
N ARG A 87 2.83 -6.95 -12.27
CA ARG A 87 1.68 -7.76 -11.89
C ARG A 87 0.35 -7.16 -12.35
N THR A 88 0.22 -5.83 -12.39
CA THR A 88 -1.03 -5.18 -12.84
C THR A 88 -1.36 -5.49 -14.31
N HIS A 89 -0.36 -5.78 -15.13
CA HIS A 89 -0.58 -6.13 -16.53
C HIS A 89 -1.34 -7.44 -16.71
N ASP A 90 -1.31 -8.31 -15.71
CA ASP A 90 -2.02 -9.60 -15.72
C ASP A 90 -3.38 -9.53 -15.00
N MET A 91 -3.78 -8.35 -14.57
CA MET A 91 -5.04 -8.12 -13.86
C MET A 91 -6.10 -7.55 -14.79
N ALA A 92 -7.36 -7.86 -14.50
CA ALA A 92 -8.49 -7.24 -15.16
C ALA A 92 -8.52 -5.73 -14.89
N ASP A 93 -8.92 -4.96 -15.88
CA ASP A 93 -9.12 -3.53 -15.74
C ASP A 93 -10.09 -3.23 -14.60
N GLY A 94 -9.73 -2.25 -13.79
CA GLY A 94 -10.55 -1.84 -12.65
C GLY A 94 -10.45 -2.72 -11.40
N LYS A 95 -9.63 -3.80 -11.42
CA LYS A 95 -9.38 -4.58 -10.21
C LYS A 95 -8.54 -3.75 -9.24
N PRO A 96 -9.01 -3.48 -7.99
CA PRO A 96 -8.22 -2.75 -7.01
C PRO A 96 -6.97 -3.54 -6.61
N PHE A 97 -5.82 -2.90 -6.71
CA PHE A 97 -4.53 -3.49 -6.31
C PHE A 97 -3.55 -2.47 -5.75
N LEU A 98 -3.34 -1.35 -6.46
CA LEU A 98 -2.41 -0.30 -6.04
C LEU A 98 -3.12 0.71 -5.15
N VAL A 99 -2.55 0.97 -3.96
CA VAL A 99 -3.04 1.96 -2.99
C VAL A 99 -1.88 2.87 -2.58
N PRO A 100 -1.49 3.84 -3.42
CA PRO A 100 -0.39 4.75 -3.08
C PRO A 100 -0.73 5.60 -1.85
N VAL A 101 0.23 5.70 -0.93
CA VAL A 101 0.13 6.49 0.29
C VAL A 101 1.24 7.52 0.32
N VAL A 102 0.88 8.79 0.50
CA VAL A 102 1.82 9.91 0.66
C VAL A 102 1.89 10.30 2.13
N ILE A 103 3.10 10.36 2.68
CA ILE A 103 3.33 10.65 4.10
C ILE A 103 3.81 12.08 4.37
N ASP A 104 3.95 12.88 3.33
CA ASP A 104 4.42 14.28 3.40
C ASP A 104 3.75 15.14 2.32
N ASP A 105 4.33 16.29 2.00
CA ASP A 105 3.80 17.24 1.02
C ASP A 105 4.16 16.91 -0.43
N THR A 106 4.68 15.71 -0.72
CA THR A 106 5.03 15.31 -2.09
C THR A 106 3.82 15.47 -3.02
N ASN A 107 4.03 16.18 -4.12
CA ASN A 107 2.99 16.46 -5.10
C ASN A 107 2.80 15.26 -6.01
N ASP A 108 1.57 14.79 -6.14
CA ASP A 108 1.20 13.65 -6.98
C ASP A 108 1.43 13.90 -8.48
N GLN A 109 1.34 15.15 -8.92
CA GLN A 109 1.55 15.52 -10.32
C GLN A 109 3.03 15.52 -10.72
N GLU A 110 3.92 15.80 -9.79
CA GLU A 110 5.37 15.97 -10.01
C GLU A 110 6.20 14.77 -9.54
N ALA A 111 5.58 13.83 -8.84
CA ALA A 111 6.27 12.71 -8.25
C ALA A 111 6.88 11.77 -9.29
N GLU A 112 8.12 11.35 -9.06
CA GLU A 112 8.82 10.33 -9.83
C GLU A 112 8.33 8.93 -9.42
N VAL A 113 7.21 8.54 -9.99
CA VAL A 113 6.55 7.26 -9.73
C VAL A 113 6.13 6.60 -11.04
N PRO A 114 5.91 5.29 -11.05
CA PRO A 114 5.35 4.63 -12.22
C PRO A 114 4.01 5.26 -12.62
N GLU A 115 3.74 5.32 -13.91
CA GLU A 115 2.51 5.91 -14.44
C GLU A 115 1.26 5.24 -13.86
N SER A 116 1.30 3.93 -13.63
CA SER A 116 0.19 3.18 -13.02
C SER A 116 -0.19 3.69 -11.63
N PHE A 117 0.75 4.29 -10.89
CA PHE A 117 0.46 4.89 -9.59
C PHE A 117 -0.32 6.19 -9.74
N ARG A 118 -0.07 6.97 -10.80
CA ARG A 118 -0.81 8.20 -11.08
C ARG A 118 -2.24 7.95 -11.55
N ALA A 119 -2.50 6.78 -12.11
CA ALA A 119 -3.80 6.40 -12.62
C ALA A 119 -4.82 6.09 -11.51
N VAL A 120 -4.40 6.01 -10.26
CA VAL A 120 -5.24 5.70 -9.10
C VAL A 120 -5.22 6.83 -8.08
N GLN A 121 -6.23 6.88 -7.22
CA GLN A 121 -6.30 7.90 -6.17
C GLN A 121 -5.28 7.62 -5.06
N TRP A 122 -4.58 8.65 -4.65
CA TRP A 122 -3.62 8.60 -3.56
C TRP A 122 -4.27 8.93 -2.22
N THR A 123 -3.80 8.29 -1.17
CA THR A 123 -4.20 8.56 0.21
C THR A 123 -3.09 9.34 0.92
N ARG A 124 -3.42 10.44 1.56
CA ARG A 124 -2.47 11.22 2.35
C ARG A 124 -2.54 10.85 3.82
N LEU A 125 -1.43 10.39 4.36
CA LEU A 125 -1.26 10.05 5.77
C LEU A 125 0.00 10.73 6.30
N PRO A 126 -0.06 12.03 6.67
CA PRO A 126 1.12 12.78 7.11
C PRO A 126 1.86 12.04 8.23
N GLU A 127 3.17 11.82 8.04
CA GLU A 127 4.05 11.07 8.97
C GLU A 127 3.56 9.63 9.28
N GLY A 128 2.71 9.08 8.44
CA GLY A 128 2.08 7.77 8.67
C GLY A 128 0.95 7.81 9.70
N ALA A 129 0.51 9.00 10.11
CA ALA A 129 -0.61 9.14 11.02
C ALA A 129 -1.89 8.62 10.39
N THR A 130 -2.52 7.67 11.05
CA THR A 130 -3.81 7.11 10.64
C THR A 130 -4.91 7.76 11.47
N PRO A 131 -5.58 8.80 10.96
CA PRO A 131 -6.66 9.44 11.69
C PRO A 131 -7.80 8.44 11.92
N PRO A 132 -8.66 8.64 12.94
CA PRO A 132 -9.80 7.78 13.18
C PRO A 132 -10.66 7.54 11.93
N ALA A 133 -10.76 8.53 11.05
CA ALA A 133 -11.45 8.40 9.77
C ALA A 133 -10.83 7.33 8.85
N PHE A 134 -9.53 7.09 8.92
CA PHE A 134 -8.88 6.04 8.15
C PHE A 134 -9.29 4.64 8.64
N VAL A 135 -9.46 4.48 9.94
CA VAL A 135 -9.89 3.22 10.55
C VAL A 135 -11.40 3.02 10.42
N LEU A 136 -12.19 4.08 10.63
CA LEU A 136 -13.65 4.05 10.57
C LEU A 136 -14.18 4.12 9.13
N CYS A 137 -13.46 4.82 8.27
CA CYS A 137 -13.79 5.05 6.87
C CYS A 137 -12.58 4.83 5.97
N PRO A 138 -12.06 3.59 5.91
CA PRO A 138 -10.88 3.29 5.12
C PRO A 138 -11.15 3.53 3.63
N PRO A 139 -10.11 3.76 2.83
CA PRO A 139 -10.27 3.77 1.38
C PRO A 139 -11.09 2.57 0.91
N GLN A 140 -11.97 2.78 -0.05
CA GLN A 140 -12.91 1.74 -0.50
C GLN A 140 -12.24 0.41 -0.83
N VAL A 141 -11.02 0.47 -1.37
CA VAL A 141 -10.21 -0.71 -1.71
C VAL A 141 -9.77 -1.51 -0.48
N LEU A 142 -9.63 -0.87 0.70
CA LEU A 142 -9.24 -1.54 1.94
C LEU A 142 -10.44 -2.11 2.72
N ARG A 143 -11.65 -1.62 2.46
CA ARG A 143 -12.86 -2.03 3.19
C ARG A 143 -13.10 -3.54 3.21
N PRO A 144 -12.98 -4.28 2.10
CA PRO A 144 -13.18 -5.73 2.12
C PRO A 144 -12.16 -6.46 3.00
N HIS A 145 -10.94 -5.93 3.12
CA HIS A 145 -9.86 -6.53 3.91
C HIS A 145 -9.99 -6.23 5.39
N LEU A 146 -10.69 -5.15 5.75
CA LEU A 146 -10.98 -4.77 7.13
C LEU A 146 -12.23 -5.49 7.71
N GLY A 147 -12.85 -6.38 6.94
CA GLY A 147 -14.07 -7.06 7.36
C GLY A 147 -15.31 -6.17 7.47
N ILE A 148 -15.21 -4.94 6.97
CA ILE A 148 -16.33 -3.99 6.95
C ILE A 148 -17.25 -4.41 5.81
N ARG A 149 -18.40 -4.97 6.16
CA ARG A 149 -19.44 -5.30 5.17
C ARG A 149 -19.97 -4.01 4.54
N ARG A 150 -20.29 -4.06 3.25
CA ARG A 150 -21.04 -2.97 2.60
C ARG A 150 -22.29 -2.70 3.41
N ALA A 151 -22.49 -1.45 3.82
CA ALA A 151 -23.77 -1.03 4.35
C ALA A 151 -24.85 -1.31 3.32
N PRO A 152 -26.03 -1.86 3.73
CA PRO A 152 -27.11 -2.07 2.79
C PRO A 152 -27.47 -0.74 2.13
N LEU A 153 -27.74 -0.77 0.83
CA LEU A 153 -28.25 0.36 0.06
C LEU A 153 -29.55 0.85 0.71
N GLY A 154 -29.48 1.88 1.54
CA GLY A 154 -30.63 2.42 2.27
C GLY A 154 -30.28 3.29 3.49
N ALA A 155 -29.06 3.21 3.98
CA ALA A 155 -28.60 4.12 5.04
C ALA A 155 -28.26 5.50 4.43
N ARG A 156 -29.28 6.31 4.16
CA ARG A 156 -29.10 7.74 3.93
C ARG A 156 -28.66 8.34 5.26
N ASN A 157 -27.59 9.09 5.23
CA ASN A 157 -27.00 9.92 6.28
C ASN A 157 -25.84 9.30 7.05
N LEU A 158 -24.71 9.14 6.36
CA LEU A 158 -23.42 9.34 7.00
C LEU A 158 -22.76 10.55 6.29
N ARG A 159 -23.08 11.73 6.78
CA ARG A 159 -22.56 13.01 6.23
C ARG A 159 -21.08 13.25 6.52
N TYR A 160 -20.32 12.27 7.01
CA TYR A 160 -18.94 12.44 7.47
C TYR A 160 -17.98 11.30 7.08
N CYS A 161 -18.29 10.55 6.06
CA CYS A 161 -17.31 9.64 5.44
C CYS A 161 -17.16 9.94 3.97
#